data_e3b71d3fd526943e6847380bf055e28e
#
_entry.id   e3b71d3fd526943e6847380bf055e28e
#
_cell.length_a   1.000
_cell.length_b   1.000
_cell.length_c   1.000
_cell.angle_alpha   90.00
_cell.angle_beta   90.00
_cell.angle_gamma   90.00
#
_symmetry.space_group_name_H-M   'P 1'
#
loop_
_entity.id
_entity.type
_entity.pdbx_description
1 polymer ?
#
loop_
_entity_poly.entity_id
_entity_poly.type
_entity_poly.pdbx_seq_one_letter_code
_entity_poly.pdbx_strand_id
1 'polypeptide(L)'
;MLQATARQQAETQESPLVARITDDPSEIRQALELRYRVFAEGMGATLPTADEGIDKDHFDDVCLHLIVKDVINDCVVGYSRILTNELTAKTGGFYSATEFDLSNIVKPGKRYMEIGRTCVDPDFRSGAVIGLLWSGIAQFMSANDIDYLMGCASISLNEGYARAIAIVNHLRDKHFTDESRRAEPKHHMPRTDVDLDGKSLIPPLLKAYLRIGVQVCGEPCLDKDFNVADALILLSRDNINQRYLRHFAKTEG
;
A
#
# COMPACT_ATOMS: atom_id res chain seq x y z
N MET A 1 31.56 -47.97 -20.51
CA MET A 1 31.85 -46.79 -19.68
C MET A 1 30.73 -45.78 -19.90
N LEU A 2 29.75 -45.79 -19.02
CA LEU A 2 28.62 -44.85 -19.03
C LEU A 2 28.94 -43.76 -18.01
N GLN A 3 29.25 -42.55 -18.48
CA GLN A 3 29.35 -41.39 -17.64
C GLN A 3 27.93 -40.85 -17.39
N ALA A 4 27.43 -41.07 -16.21
CA ALA A 4 26.22 -40.43 -15.70
C ALA A 4 26.56 -39.00 -15.32
N THR A 5 26.11 -38.05 -16.11
CA THR A 5 26.12 -36.64 -15.78
C THR A 5 25.09 -36.39 -14.70
N ALA A 6 25.52 -36.25 -13.45
CA ALA A 6 24.69 -35.74 -12.35
C ALA A 6 24.38 -34.27 -12.64
N ARG A 7 23.17 -34.00 -13.13
CA ARG A 7 22.57 -32.69 -13.03
C ARG A 7 22.29 -32.42 -11.56
N GLN A 8 23.12 -31.64 -10.91
CA GLN A 8 22.75 -31.00 -9.66
C GLN A 8 21.53 -30.12 -9.93
N GLN A 9 20.38 -30.60 -9.49
CA GLN A 9 19.23 -29.73 -9.24
C GLN A 9 19.63 -28.86 -8.07
N ALA A 10 19.97 -27.59 -8.34
CA ALA A 10 19.94 -26.56 -7.32
C ALA A 10 18.46 -26.44 -6.92
N GLU A 11 18.08 -27.05 -5.80
CA GLU A 11 16.88 -26.68 -5.08
C GLU A 11 17.06 -25.21 -4.71
N THR A 12 16.32 -24.33 -5.38
CA THR A 12 16.12 -22.97 -4.94
C THR A 12 15.34 -23.04 -3.64
N GLN A 13 16.04 -23.09 -2.53
CA GLN A 13 15.49 -22.95 -1.21
C GLN A 13 14.91 -21.54 -1.17
N GLU A 14 13.56 -21.43 -1.21
CA GLU A 14 12.88 -20.15 -1.07
C GLU A 14 13.37 -19.53 0.25
N SER A 15 13.86 -18.30 0.16
CA SER A 15 14.33 -17.56 1.32
C SER A 15 13.18 -17.37 2.31
N PRO A 16 13.33 -17.72 3.60
CA PRO A 16 12.25 -17.56 4.56
C PRO A 16 11.96 -16.07 4.75
N LEU A 17 10.78 -15.66 4.32
CA LEU A 17 10.27 -14.30 4.46
C LEU A 17 9.47 -14.20 5.76
N VAL A 18 9.75 -13.18 6.58
CA VAL A 18 9.05 -12.94 7.86
C VAL A 18 8.46 -11.55 7.87
N ALA A 19 7.13 -11.47 8.14
CA ALA A 19 6.45 -10.21 8.34
C ALA A 19 6.35 -9.87 9.83
N ARG A 20 6.71 -8.64 10.21
CA ARG A 20 6.58 -8.15 11.59
C ARG A 20 6.64 -6.64 11.67
N ILE A 21 6.11 -6.09 12.76
CA ILE A 21 6.38 -4.70 13.15
C ILE A 21 7.76 -4.65 13.78
N THR A 22 8.53 -3.62 13.43
CA THR A 22 9.87 -3.39 13.94
C THR A 22 10.04 -1.98 14.48
N ASP A 23 10.89 -1.85 15.50
CA ASP A 23 11.44 -0.61 16.03
C ASP A 23 12.98 -0.58 15.94
N ASP A 24 13.58 -1.59 15.28
CA ASP A 24 15.01 -1.65 15.05
C ASP A 24 15.45 -0.56 14.05
N PRO A 25 16.36 0.35 14.44
CA PRO A 25 16.76 1.46 13.58
C PRO A 25 17.42 1.02 12.26
N SER A 26 18.10 -0.13 12.25
CA SER A 26 18.77 -0.64 11.04
C SER A 26 17.74 -1.16 10.02
N GLU A 27 16.69 -1.83 10.49
CA GLU A 27 15.62 -2.32 9.64
C GLU A 27 14.72 -1.18 9.15
N ILE A 28 14.45 -0.19 10.00
CA ILE A 28 13.77 1.03 9.59
C ILE A 28 14.58 1.74 8.51
N ARG A 29 15.90 1.86 8.65
CA ARG A 29 16.76 2.45 7.62
C ARG A 29 16.67 1.68 6.31
N GLN A 30 16.76 0.35 6.32
CA GLN A 30 16.58 -0.48 5.13
C GLN A 30 15.21 -0.29 4.47
N ALA A 31 14.14 -0.15 5.28
CA ALA A 31 12.79 0.13 4.79
C ALA A 31 12.70 1.50 4.09
N LEU A 32 13.32 2.54 4.66
CA LEU A 32 13.35 3.88 4.05
C LEU A 32 14.16 3.89 2.73
N GLU A 33 15.22 3.09 2.65
CA GLU A 33 16.02 2.89 1.43
C GLU A 33 15.24 2.10 0.37
N LEU A 34 14.48 1.06 0.77
CA LEU A 34 13.58 0.34 -0.12
C LEU A 34 12.52 1.28 -0.71
N ARG A 35 11.92 2.13 0.11
CA ARG A 35 10.94 3.14 -0.31
C ARG A 35 11.54 4.10 -1.33
N TYR A 36 12.76 4.58 -1.10
CA TYR A 36 13.47 5.45 -2.05
C TYR A 36 13.65 4.76 -3.41
N ARG A 37 14.16 3.53 -3.43
CA ARG A 37 14.30 2.77 -4.69
C ARG A 37 12.98 2.60 -5.43
N VAL A 38 11.89 2.31 -4.69
CA VAL A 38 10.59 2.07 -5.32
C VAL A 38 9.93 3.37 -5.77
N PHE A 39 9.92 4.42 -4.94
CA PHE A 39 9.15 5.63 -5.22
C PHE A 39 9.96 6.65 -6.02
N ALA A 40 11.21 6.94 -5.65
CA ALA A 40 12.03 7.90 -6.41
C ALA A 40 12.57 7.30 -7.70
N GLU A 41 13.35 6.21 -7.60
CA GLU A 41 13.99 5.62 -8.77
C GLU A 41 13.00 4.89 -9.69
N GLY A 42 12.02 4.18 -9.09
CA GLY A 42 11.05 3.38 -9.83
C GLY A 42 9.85 4.15 -10.36
N MET A 43 9.35 5.16 -9.63
CA MET A 43 8.14 5.90 -9.98
C MET A 43 8.40 7.38 -10.32
N GLY A 44 9.61 7.90 -10.03
CA GLY A 44 9.97 9.28 -10.33
C GLY A 44 9.46 10.30 -9.31
N ALA A 45 9.19 9.88 -8.06
CA ALA A 45 8.77 10.77 -6.99
C ALA A 45 9.90 11.76 -6.62
N THR A 46 9.51 12.99 -6.33
CA THR A 46 10.42 14.03 -5.79
C THR A 46 10.37 13.96 -4.28
N LEU A 47 11.45 13.47 -3.66
CA LEU A 47 11.53 13.25 -2.22
C LEU A 47 12.47 14.27 -1.56
N PRO A 48 12.07 14.88 -0.42
CA PRO A 48 12.94 15.83 0.30
C PRO A 48 14.25 15.24 0.80
N THR A 49 14.29 13.93 1.05
CA THR A 49 15.46 13.20 1.58
C THR A 49 16.19 12.38 0.51
N ALA A 50 16.00 12.72 -0.78
CA ALA A 50 16.61 12.01 -1.90
C ALA A 50 18.15 11.98 -1.85
N ASP A 51 18.78 13.07 -1.40
CA ASP A 51 20.24 13.17 -1.26
C ASP A 51 20.82 12.16 -0.24
N GLU A 52 19.98 11.69 0.69
CA GLU A 52 20.34 10.66 1.67
C GLU A 52 20.06 9.23 1.18
N GLY A 53 19.47 9.07 -0.02
CA GLY A 53 19.05 7.78 -0.59
C GLY A 53 17.89 7.13 0.18
N ILE A 54 17.04 7.91 0.84
CA ILE A 54 15.89 7.44 1.61
C ILE A 54 14.62 8.22 1.26
N ASP A 55 13.45 7.62 1.52
CA ASP A 55 12.17 8.32 1.62
C ASP A 55 11.78 8.42 3.09
N LYS A 56 11.90 9.61 3.68
CA LYS A 56 11.52 9.89 5.07
C LYS A 56 10.70 11.15 5.16
N ASP A 57 9.63 11.10 5.96
CA ASP A 57 8.83 12.27 6.36
C ASP A 57 8.59 12.24 7.90
N HIS A 58 7.94 13.29 8.43
CA HIS A 58 7.69 13.42 9.87
C HIS A 58 6.75 12.35 10.45
N PHE A 59 5.95 11.67 9.62
CA PHE A 59 5.13 10.55 10.06
C PHE A 59 5.96 9.34 10.46
N ASP A 60 7.13 9.15 9.87
CA ASP A 60 7.99 7.99 10.13
C ASP A 60 8.54 7.94 11.56
N ASP A 61 8.65 9.10 12.23
CA ASP A 61 9.09 9.16 13.64
C ASP A 61 8.00 8.70 14.62
N VAL A 62 6.75 8.50 14.15
CA VAL A 62 5.57 8.20 14.99
C VAL A 62 4.90 6.90 14.59
N CYS A 63 4.87 6.59 13.31
CA CYS A 63 4.18 5.42 12.76
C CYS A 63 4.83 4.10 13.18
N LEU A 64 4.05 3.04 13.12
CA LEU A 64 4.57 1.67 13.23
C LEU A 64 5.09 1.23 11.86
N HIS A 65 6.21 0.53 11.87
CA HIS A 65 6.89 0.04 10.67
C HIS A 65 6.63 -1.46 10.50
N LEU A 66 5.70 -1.82 9.62
CA LEU A 66 5.49 -3.21 9.21
C LEU A 66 6.45 -3.53 8.08
N ILE A 67 7.32 -4.51 8.29
CA ILE A 67 8.30 -4.97 7.29
C ILE A 67 8.04 -6.42 6.90
N VAL A 68 8.48 -6.79 5.71
CA VAL A 68 8.77 -8.18 5.34
C VAL A 68 10.27 -8.28 5.13
N LYS A 69 10.91 -9.15 5.89
CA LYS A 69 12.36 -9.37 5.87
C LYS A 69 12.69 -10.72 5.25
N ASP A 70 13.63 -10.73 4.34
CA ASP A 70 14.35 -11.92 3.94
C ASP A 70 15.43 -12.19 5.02
N VAL A 71 15.21 -13.20 5.86
CA VAL A 71 16.11 -13.47 7.00
C VAL A 71 17.42 -14.14 6.59
N ILE A 72 17.50 -14.76 5.40
CA ILE A 72 18.77 -15.34 4.92
C ILE A 72 19.71 -14.24 4.42
N ASN A 73 19.15 -13.30 3.62
CA ASN A 73 19.94 -12.22 3.06
C ASN A 73 19.98 -10.97 3.95
N ASP A 74 19.33 -11.02 5.12
CA ASP A 74 19.23 -9.95 6.12
C ASP A 74 18.78 -8.61 5.53
N CYS A 75 17.79 -8.63 4.64
CA CYS A 75 17.29 -7.44 3.95
C CYS A 75 15.77 -7.29 4.03
N VAL A 76 15.31 -6.02 4.10
CA VAL A 76 13.90 -5.67 4.03
C VAL A 76 13.46 -5.62 2.57
N VAL A 77 12.48 -6.48 2.22
CA VAL A 77 11.97 -6.66 0.85
C VAL A 77 10.52 -6.21 0.67
N GLY A 78 9.83 -5.87 1.76
CA GLY A 78 8.49 -5.31 1.76
C GLY A 78 8.27 -4.38 2.93
N TYR A 79 7.43 -3.38 2.74
CA TYR A 79 7.16 -2.36 3.76
C TYR A 79 5.74 -1.85 3.69
N SER A 80 5.17 -1.51 4.85
CA SER A 80 3.98 -0.68 4.99
C SER A 80 4.05 0.11 6.29
N ARG A 81 3.72 1.40 6.24
CA ARG A 81 3.60 2.28 7.41
C ARG A 81 2.19 2.17 7.98
N ILE A 82 2.05 2.10 9.32
CA ILE A 82 0.77 2.04 10.01
C ILE A 82 0.66 3.24 10.97
N LEU A 83 -0.40 4.02 10.82
CA LEU A 83 -0.77 5.12 11.71
C LEU A 83 -2.16 4.84 12.29
N THR A 84 -2.29 4.83 13.62
CA THR A 84 -3.59 4.64 14.30
C THR A 84 -4.16 5.95 14.83
N ASN A 85 -5.45 5.96 15.22
CA ASN A 85 -6.06 7.14 15.85
C ASN A 85 -5.22 7.71 17.00
N GLU A 86 -4.69 6.81 17.85
CA GLU A 86 -3.94 7.22 19.05
C GLU A 86 -2.65 7.96 18.70
N LEU A 87 -2.07 7.64 17.57
CA LEU A 87 -0.82 8.25 17.10
C LEU A 87 -1.04 9.59 16.37
N THR A 88 -2.25 9.85 15.86
CA THR A 88 -2.53 11.07 15.07
C THR A 88 -2.33 12.36 15.84
N ALA A 89 -2.43 12.35 17.18
CA ALA A 89 -2.17 13.52 18.01
C ALA A 89 -0.70 14.01 17.89
N LYS A 90 0.23 13.10 17.55
CA LYS A 90 1.66 13.40 17.40
C LYS A 90 2.02 13.85 15.97
N THR A 91 1.21 13.51 14.98
CA THR A 91 1.43 13.84 13.56
C THR A 91 0.58 15.00 13.07
N GLY A 92 -0.37 15.49 13.89
CA GLY A 92 -1.33 16.51 13.48
C GLY A 92 -2.51 15.97 12.66
N GLY A 93 -2.68 14.64 12.59
CA GLY A 93 -3.74 13.98 11.84
C GLY A 93 -3.26 12.76 11.06
N PHE A 94 -4.15 12.16 10.30
CA PHE A 94 -3.81 11.14 9.32
C PHE A 94 -3.09 11.73 8.10
N TYR A 95 -2.23 10.96 7.45
CA TYR A 95 -1.58 11.39 6.20
C TYR A 95 -2.62 11.75 5.12
N SER A 96 -3.65 10.93 4.96
CA SER A 96 -4.72 11.19 3.98
C SER A 96 -5.43 12.53 4.21
N ALA A 97 -5.36 13.10 5.44
CA ALA A 97 -5.89 14.44 5.71
C ALA A 97 -5.06 15.56 5.05
N THR A 98 -3.85 15.28 4.58
CA THR A 98 -3.07 16.24 3.77
C THR A 98 -3.65 16.39 2.37
N GLU A 99 -4.32 15.36 1.86
CA GLU A 99 -4.85 15.26 0.50
C GLU A 99 -6.38 15.40 0.42
N PHE A 100 -7.10 14.98 1.47
CA PHE A 100 -8.57 14.91 1.46
C PHE A 100 -9.20 15.59 2.68
N ASP A 101 -10.45 16.03 2.53
CA ASP A 101 -11.35 16.26 3.66
C ASP A 101 -11.92 14.93 4.16
N LEU A 102 -11.50 14.52 5.36
CA LEU A 102 -11.90 13.25 5.97
C LEU A 102 -13.16 13.33 6.86
N SER A 103 -13.87 14.45 6.88
CA SER A 103 -15.03 14.68 7.77
C SER A 103 -16.15 13.65 7.57
N ASN A 104 -16.33 13.16 6.36
CA ASN A 104 -17.28 12.10 6.03
C ASN A 104 -16.73 10.68 6.26
N ILE A 105 -15.44 10.52 6.45
CA ILE A 105 -14.77 9.22 6.60
C ILE A 105 -14.54 8.90 8.07
N VAL A 106 -13.84 9.77 8.79
CA VAL A 106 -13.47 9.54 10.20
C VAL A 106 -14.64 9.94 11.10
N LYS A 107 -15.28 8.94 11.73
CA LYS A 107 -16.45 9.14 12.58
C LYS A 107 -16.07 8.96 14.05
N PRO A 108 -16.65 9.76 14.97
CA PRO A 108 -16.47 9.60 16.41
C PRO A 108 -16.80 8.18 16.91
N GLY A 109 -16.02 7.68 17.85
CA GLY A 109 -16.24 6.37 18.47
C GLY A 109 -15.84 5.17 17.61
N LYS A 110 -15.22 5.40 16.46
CA LYS A 110 -14.65 4.36 15.59
C LYS A 110 -13.13 4.39 15.61
N ARG A 111 -12.53 3.22 15.47
CA ARG A 111 -11.07 3.05 15.44
C ARG A 111 -10.60 2.89 14.02
N TYR A 112 -9.69 3.75 13.61
CA TYR A 112 -9.09 3.76 12.28
C TYR A 112 -7.61 3.45 12.36
N MET A 113 -7.12 2.74 11.36
CA MET A 113 -5.72 2.70 11.01
C MET A 113 -5.54 3.17 9.58
N GLU A 114 -4.48 3.88 9.33
CA GLU A 114 -4.05 4.26 7.99
C GLU A 114 -2.81 3.47 7.61
N ILE A 115 -2.82 2.89 6.40
CA ILE A 115 -1.62 2.32 5.80
C ILE A 115 -1.08 3.27 4.74
N GLY A 116 0.24 3.39 4.70
CA GLY A 116 0.92 4.25 3.73
C GLY A 116 2.28 3.71 3.34
N ARG A 117 2.85 4.26 2.28
CA ARG A 117 4.17 3.89 1.76
C ARG A 117 4.32 2.38 1.51
N THR A 118 3.21 1.67 1.22
CA THR A 118 3.25 0.23 0.95
C THR A 118 4.03 -0.04 -0.33
N CYS A 119 5.12 -0.79 -0.20
CA CYS A 119 5.97 -1.13 -1.35
C CYS A 119 6.59 -2.52 -1.19
N VAL A 120 6.98 -3.09 -2.33
CA VAL A 120 7.65 -4.38 -2.45
C VAL A 120 8.84 -4.21 -3.37
N ASP A 121 9.98 -4.75 -2.97
CA ASP A 121 11.18 -4.77 -3.78
C ASP A 121 10.87 -5.38 -5.17
N PRO A 122 11.33 -4.76 -6.27
CA PRO A 122 11.07 -5.23 -7.62
C PRO A 122 11.39 -6.71 -7.85
N ASP A 123 12.44 -7.22 -7.22
CA ASP A 123 12.88 -8.61 -7.37
C ASP A 123 12.00 -9.61 -6.59
N PHE A 124 11.14 -9.11 -5.68
CA PHE A 124 10.27 -9.92 -4.83
C PHE A 124 8.77 -9.80 -5.18
N ARG A 125 8.40 -9.32 -6.37
CA ARG A 125 7.00 -9.08 -6.79
C ARG A 125 6.25 -10.35 -7.23
N SER A 126 6.61 -11.51 -6.73
CA SER A 126 5.89 -12.79 -6.98
C SER A 126 4.52 -12.90 -6.33
N GLY A 127 4.18 -11.99 -5.42
CA GLY A 127 2.93 -11.99 -4.66
C GLY A 127 3.08 -12.45 -3.20
N ALA A 128 4.12 -13.20 -2.85
CA ALA A 128 4.34 -13.67 -1.47
C ALA A 128 4.54 -12.51 -0.48
N VAL A 129 5.41 -11.56 -0.80
CA VAL A 129 5.70 -10.40 0.06
C VAL A 129 4.46 -9.54 0.33
N ILE A 130 3.68 -9.23 -0.72
CA ILE A 130 2.44 -8.45 -0.53
C ILE A 130 1.40 -9.25 0.27
N GLY A 131 1.37 -10.56 0.12
CA GLY A 131 0.53 -11.45 0.92
C GLY A 131 0.89 -11.39 2.41
N LEU A 132 2.19 -11.45 2.74
CA LEU A 132 2.68 -11.33 4.12
C LEU A 132 2.38 -9.95 4.71
N LEU A 133 2.54 -8.85 3.96
CA LEU A 133 2.14 -7.51 4.41
C LEU A 133 0.66 -7.47 4.77
N TRP A 134 -0.21 -8.01 3.90
CA TRP A 134 -1.64 -8.05 4.18
C TRP A 134 -2.01 -8.95 5.36
N SER A 135 -1.30 -10.07 5.53
CA SER A 135 -1.47 -10.92 6.73
C SER A 135 -1.14 -10.14 8.00
N GLY A 136 0.00 -9.45 8.02
CA GLY A 136 0.41 -8.60 9.15
C GLY A 136 -0.57 -7.45 9.43
N ILE A 137 -1.06 -6.77 8.39
CA ILE A 137 -2.08 -5.72 8.50
C ILE A 137 -3.37 -6.29 9.12
N ALA A 138 -3.87 -7.42 8.63
CA ALA A 138 -5.10 -8.03 9.13
C ALA A 138 -4.96 -8.52 10.58
N GLN A 139 -3.82 -9.10 10.95
CA GLN A 139 -3.50 -9.48 12.31
C GLN A 139 -3.49 -8.25 13.24
N PHE A 140 -2.83 -7.15 12.81
CA PHE A 140 -2.80 -5.90 13.56
C PHE A 140 -4.21 -5.31 13.75
N MET A 141 -5.02 -5.28 12.70
CA MET A 141 -6.42 -4.83 12.79
C MET A 141 -7.20 -5.63 13.83
N SER A 142 -7.07 -6.96 13.80
CA SER A 142 -7.79 -7.85 14.71
C SER A 142 -7.32 -7.70 16.16
N ALA A 143 -6.01 -7.65 16.39
CA ALA A 143 -5.41 -7.56 17.73
C ALA A 143 -5.69 -6.21 18.41
N ASN A 144 -5.96 -5.15 17.65
CA ASN A 144 -6.18 -3.79 18.14
C ASN A 144 -7.62 -3.31 17.98
N ASP A 145 -8.57 -4.19 17.66
CA ASP A 145 -9.99 -3.86 17.47
C ASP A 145 -10.23 -2.68 16.50
N ILE A 146 -9.46 -2.61 15.42
CA ILE A 146 -9.61 -1.58 14.39
C ILE A 146 -10.90 -1.83 13.60
N ASP A 147 -11.79 -0.81 13.51
CA ASP A 147 -13.02 -0.87 12.74
C ASP A 147 -12.77 -0.67 11.24
N TYR A 148 -11.87 0.27 10.90
CA TYR A 148 -11.61 0.69 9.52
C TYR A 148 -10.12 0.83 9.24
N LEU A 149 -9.72 0.32 8.08
CA LEU A 149 -8.43 0.64 7.46
C LEU A 149 -8.67 1.63 6.34
N MET A 150 -7.81 2.64 6.22
CA MET A 150 -7.80 3.59 5.11
C MET A 150 -6.37 3.86 4.62
N GLY A 151 -6.23 4.55 3.52
CA GLY A 151 -4.96 5.00 2.94
C GLY A 151 -5.12 5.48 1.51
N CYS A 152 -4.06 6.01 0.93
CA CYS A 152 -4.02 6.45 -0.45
C CYS A 152 -3.47 5.34 -1.35
N ALA A 153 -4.22 4.97 -2.38
CA ALA A 153 -3.80 4.01 -3.40
C ALA A 153 -3.44 4.77 -4.67
N SER A 154 -2.16 4.82 -4.99
CA SER A 154 -1.62 5.65 -6.06
C SER A 154 -1.81 5.03 -7.45
N ILE A 155 -2.27 5.84 -8.37
CA ILE A 155 -2.36 5.55 -9.81
C ILE A 155 -1.35 6.44 -10.51
N SER A 156 -0.30 5.86 -11.09
CA SER A 156 0.78 6.60 -11.75
C SER A 156 0.28 7.47 -12.90
N LEU A 157 0.82 8.68 -13.01
CA LEU A 157 0.58 9.64 -14.08
C LEU A 157 1.72 9.67 -15.12
N ASN A 158 2.72 8.79 -15.03
CA ASN A 158 3.85 8.73 -15.96
C ASN A 158 3.42 8.55 -17.44
N GLU A 159 2.27 7.90 -17.67
CA GLU A 159 1.65 7.73 -18.99
C GLU A 159 0.57 8.82 -19.28
N GLY A 160 0.54 9.87 -18.47
CA GLY A 160 -0.44 10.96 -18.56
C GLY A 160 -1.77 10.66 -17.87
N TYR A 161 -2.68 11.64 -17.93
CA TYR A 161 -3.94 11.59 -17.18
C TYR A 161 -4.97 10.60 -17.74
N ALA A 162 -4.94 10.32 -19.04
CA ALA A 162 -5.99 9.52 -19.70
C ALA A 162 -6.15 8.13 -19.07
N ARG A 163 -5.03 7.47 -18.77
CA ARG A 163 -5.04 6.17 -18.08
C ARG A 163 -5.67 6.26 -16.69
N ALA A 164 -5.27 7.22 -15.88
CA ALA A 164 -5.79 7.40 -14.53
C ALA A 164 -7.29 7.72 -14.56
N ILE A 165 -7.74 8.58 -15.47
CA ILE A 165 -9.14 8.92 -15.67
C ILE A 165 -9.97 7.67 -16.04
N ALA A 166 -9.49 6.84 -16.96
CA ALA A 166 -10.17 5.60 -17.33
C ALA A 166 -10.32 4.65 -16.14
N ILE A 167 -9.27 4.48 -15.33
CA ILE A 167 -9.31 3.67 -14.10
C ILE A 167 -10.36 4.24 -13.15
N VAL A 168 -10.32 5.53 -12.86
CA VAL A 168 -11.26 6.20 -11.94
C VAL A 168 -12.70 6.08 -12.42
N ASN A 169 -12.98 6.23 -13.71
CA ASN A 169 -14.31 6.03 -14.28
C ASN A 169 -14.82 4.62 -13.99
N HIS A 170 -13.98 3.60 -14.20
CA HIS A 170 -14.35 2.22 -13.86
C HIS A 170 -14.57 2.02 -12.34
N LEU A 171 -13.74 2.62 -11.49
CA LEU A 171 -13.88 2.53 -10.03
C LEU A 171 -15.16 3.21 -9.54
N ARG A 172 -15.53 4.35 -10.14
CA ARG A 172 -16.74 5.10 -9.81
C ARG A 172 -18.00 4.23 -9.97
N ASP A 173 -18.07 3.46 -11.03
CA ASP A 173 -19.24 2.63 -11.34
C ASP A 173 -19.38 1.42 -10.42
N LYS A 174 -18.28 0.91 -9.85
CA LYS A 174 -18.26 -0.41 -9.23
C LYS A 174 -17.73 -0.47 -7.81
N HIS A 175 -16.90 0.49 -7.42
CA HIS A 175 -16.08 0.39 -6.20
C HIS A 175 -16.14 1.63 -5.32
N PHE A 176 -16.86 2.68 -5.70
CA PHE A 176 -17.03 3.83 -4.84
C PHE A 176 -17.93 3.51 -3.65
N THR A 177 -17.61 4.13 -2.52
CA THR A 177 -18.48 4.14 -1.33
C THR A 177 -19.80 4.86 -1.63
N ASP A 178 -20.77 4.67 -0.74
CA ASP A 178 -21.97 5.50 -0.72
C ASP A 178 -21.59 6.99 -0.55
N GLU A 179 -22.45 7.90 -1.04
CA GLU A 179 -22.18 9.34 -1.00
C GLU A 179 -21.89 9.88 0.41
N SER A 180 -22.52 9.31 1.44
CA SER A 180 -22.29 9.68 2.83
C SER A 180 -20.86 9.34 3.35
N ARG A 181 -20.08 8.59 2.59
CA ARG A 181 -18.71 8.17 2.89
C ARG A 181 -17.75 8.55 1.76
N ARG A 182 -17.99 9.65 1.08
CA ARG A 182 -17.07 10.22 0.11
C ARG A 182 -16.25 11.33 0.73
N ALA A 183 -14.98 11.34 0.41
CA ALA A 183 -14.03 12.39 0.74
C ALA A 183 -13.88 13.35 -0.43
N GLU A 184 -13.70 14.62 -0.15
CA GLU A 184 -13.42 15.63 -1.15
C GLU A 184 -11.90 15.80 -1.28
N PRO A 185 -11.32 15.63 -2.49
CA PRO A 185 -9.89 15.82 -2.70
C PRO A 185 -9.54 17.31 -2.66
N LYS A 186 -8.40 17.66 -2.06
CA LYS A 186 -7.90 19.06 -2.04
C LYS A 186 -7.38 19.52 -3.40
N HIS A 187 -6.88 18.60 -4.21
CA HIS A 187 -6.40 18.85 -5.56
C HIS A 187 -7.09 17.93 -6.54
N HIS A 188 -7.96 18.50 -7.35
CA HIS A 188 -8.75 17.73 -8.31
C HIS A 188 -7.95 17.29 -9.53
N MET A 189 -8.23 16.10 -10.01
CA MET A 189 -7.82 15.65 -11.33
C MET A 189 -8.56 16.43 -12.44
N PRO A 190 -7.91 16.70 -13.58
CA PRO A 190 -8.62 17.24 -14.74
C PRO A 190 -9.71 16.26 -15.19
N ARG A 191 -10.85 16.82 -15.56
CA ARG A 191 -11.96 16.05 -16.14
C ARG A 191 -11.83 16.08 -17.67
N THR A 192 -11.76 14.91 -18.27
CA THR A 192 -11.79 14.75 -19.73
C THR A 192 -12.41 13.40 -20.07
N ASP A 193 -13.03 13.34 -21.22
CA ASP A 193 -13.56 12.08 -21.73
C ASP A 193 -12.40 11.24 -22.30
N VAL A 194 -12.39 9.97 -21.94
CA VAL A 194 -11.39 9.01 -22.42
C VAL A 194 -12.09 7.72 -22.85
N ASP A 195 -11.69 7.21 -24.01
CA ASP A 195 -12.17 5.92 -24.55
C ASP A 195 -11.11 4.84 -24.30
N LEU A 196 -10.97 4.42 -23.04
CA LEU A 196 -10.06 3.37 -22.60
C LEU A 196 -10.78 2.42 -21.63
N ASP A 197 -10.48 1.12 -21.72
CA ASP A 197 -10.97 0.14 -20.74
C ASP A 197 -10.23 0.27 -19.41
N GLY A 198 -10.75 1.07 -18.50
CA GLY A 198 -10.17 1.30 -17.18
C GLY A 198 -9.98 0.02 -16.35
N LYS A 199 -10.83 -1.00 -16.56
CA LYS A 199 -10.72 -2.28 -15.81
C LYS A 199 -9.40 -3.00 -16.10
N SER A 200 -8.97 -3.05 -17.35
CA SER A 200 -7.72 -3.69 -17.75
C SER A 200 -6.49 -2.95 -17.23
N LEU A 201 -6.61 -1.63 -17.03
CA LEU A 201 -5.54 -0.71 -16.63
C LEU A 201 -5.31 -0.62 -15.12
N ILE A 202 -6.18 -1.19 -14.27
CA ILE A 202 -6.05 -1.12 -12.81
C ILE A 202 -4.69 -1.69 -12.38
N PRO A 203 -3.88 -0.95 -11.59
CA PRO A 203 -2.60 -1.43 -11.08
C PRO A 203 -2.75 -2.72 -10.26
N PRO A 204 -1.76 -3.62 -10.28
CA PRO A 204 -1.82 -4.90 -9.56
C PRO A 204 -2.12 -4.75 -8.07
N LEU A 205 -1.51 -3.77 -7.40
CA LEU A 205 -1.73 -3.50 -5.98
C LEU A 205 -3.17 -3.06 -5.70
N LEU A 206 -3.70 -2.09 -6.45
CA LEU A 206 -5.09 -1.65 -6.30
C LEU A 206 -6.07 -2.78 -6.62
N LYS A 207 -5.76 -3.62 -7.62
CA LYS A 207 -6.57 -4.80 -7.95
C LYS A 207 -6.61 -5.81 -6.79
N ALA A 208 -5.50 -5.98 -6.07
CA ALA A 208 -5.44 -6.81 -4.86
C ALA A 208 -6.33 -6.22 -3.75
N TYR A 209 -6.29 -4.92 -3.53
CA TYR A 209 -7.11 -4.20 -2.54
C TYR A 209 -8.61 -4.38 -2.81
N LEU A 210 -9.05 -4.18 -4.05
CA LEU A 210 -10.46 -4.36 -4.43
C LEU A 210 -10.94 -5.81 -4.17
N ARG A 211 -10.08 -6.81 -4.35
CA ARG A 211 -10.41 -8.23 -4.06
C ARG A 211 -10.59 -8.52 -2.57
N ILE A 212 -9.92 -7.78 -1.69
CA ILE A 212 -10.07 -7.91 -0.23
C ILE A 212 -11.39 -7.28 0.25
N GLY A 213 -12.01 -6.43 -0.56
CA GLY A 213 -13.25 -5.73 -0.20
C GLY A 213 -13.07 -4.25 0.07
N VAL A 214 -11.92 -3.70 -0.32
CA VAL A 214 -11.67 -2.25 -0.26
C VAL A 214 -12.64 -1.50 -1.18
N GLN A 215 -13.14 -0.37 -0.70
CA GLN A 215 -13.92 0.59 -1.47
C GLN A 215 -13.11 1.89 -1.65
N VAL A 216 -13.44 2.67 -2.68
CA VAL A 216 -12.82 3.96 -2.97
C VAL A 216 -13.74 5.08 -2.50
N CYS A 217 -13.21 6.06 -1.77
CA CYS A 217 -13.99 7.12 -1.12
C CYS A 217 -14.21 8.35 -2.00
N GLY A 218 -14.45 8.18 -3.29
CA GLY A 218 -14.74 9.28 -4.20
C GLY A 218 -13.63 9.57 -5.21
N GLU A 219 -13.62 10.80 -5.70
CA GLU A 219 -12.65 11.24 -6.72
C GLU A 219 -11.23 11.28 -6.15
N PRO A 220 -10.20 10.98 -6.97
CA PRO A 220 -8.81 10.98 -6.50
C PRO A 220 -8.26 12.38 -6.31
N CYS A 221 -7.26 12.50 -5.43
CA CYS A 221 -6.44 13.67 -5.27
C CYS A 221 -5.22 13.62 -6.21
N LEU A 222 -4.88 14.76 -6.82
CA LEU A 222 -3.65 14.89 -7.60
C LEU A 222 -2.47 15.17 -6.65
N ASP A 223 -1.58 14.20 -6.52
CA ASP A 223 -0.29 14.37 -5.86
C ASP A 223 0.79 14.64 -6.91
N LYS A 224 1.30 15.87 -6.91
CA LYS A 224 2.31 16.32 -7.87
C LYS A 224 3.72 15.88 -7.50
N ASP A 225 3.99 15.69 -6.22
CA ASP A 225 5.33 15.32 -5.72
C ASP A 225 5.63 13.86 -6.05
N PHE A 226 4.62 12.99 -5.97
CA PHE A 226 4.71 11.59 -6.39
C PHE A 226 4.28 11.36 -7.84
N ASN A 227 3.78 12.38 -8.55
CA ASN A 227 3.25 12.27 -9.91
C ASN A 227 2.20 11.15 -10.05
N VAL A 228 1.21 11.17 -9.14
CA VAL A 228 0.15 10.18 -9.05
C VAL A 228 -1.23 10.82 -8.90
N ALA A 229 -2.26 10.04 -9.17
CA ALA A 229 -3.62 10.28 -8.71
C ALA A 229 -3.90 9.34 -7.54
N ASP A 230 -4.02 9.88 -6.35
CA ASP A 230 -4.27 9.09 -5.15
C ASP A 230 -5.76 8.86 -4.93
N ALA A 231 -6.16 7.60 -4.92
CA ALA A 231 -7.51 7.19 -4.57
C ALA A 231 -7.57 6.87 -3.08
N LEU A 232 -8.37 7.64 -2.31
CA LEU A 232 -8.61 7.31 -0.90
C LEU A 232 -9.39 6.00 -0.82
N ILE A 233 -8.81 5.02 -0.16
CA ILE A 233 -9.42 3.70 0.05
C ILE A 233 -9.92 3.53 1.48
N LEU A 234 -10.99 2.74 1.63
CA LEU A 234 -11.58 2.38 2.92
C LEU A 234 -11.93 0.90 2.93
N LEU A 235 -11.52 0.20 3.98
CA LEU A 235 -11.88 -1.18 4.25
C LEU A 235 -12.51 -1.28 5.65
N SER A 236 -13.79 -1.69 5.72
CA SER A 236 -14.41 -2.05 6.99
C SER A 236 -13.98 -3.46 7.40
N ARG A 237 -13.68 -3.65 8.68
CA ARG A 237 -13.39 -4.97 9.25
C ARG A 237 -14.48 -6.00 8.91
N ASP A 238 -15.74 -5.59 8.93
CA ASP A 238 -16.88 -6.47 8.65
C ASP A 238 -16.97 -6.89 7.19
N ASN A 239 -16.37 -6.10 6.29
CA ASN A 239 -16.38 -6.34 4.84
C ASN A 239 -15.14 -7.09 4.34
N ILE A 240 -14.20 -7.41 5.23
CA ILE A 240 -12.99 -8.12 4.83
C ILE A 240 -13.36 -9.49 4.25
N ASN A 241 -12.94 -9.74 3.01
CA ASN A 241 -13.09 -11.04 2.37
C ASN A 241 -12.16 -12.07 3.03
N GLN A 242 -12.69 -12.79 4.04
CA GLN A 242 -11.98 -13.79 4.82
C GLN A 242 -11.43 -14.94 3.97
N ARG A 243 -12.06 -15.25 2.84
CA ARG A 243 -11.57 -16.29 1.90
C ARG A 243 -10.28 -15.83 1.23
N TYR A 244 -10.17 -14.54 0.92
CA TYR A 244 -8.99 -13.97 0.30
C TYR A 244 -7.83 -13.88 1.30
N LEU A 245 -8.09 -13.43 2.52
CA LEU A 245 -7.07 -13.40 3.59
C LEU A 245 -6.51 -14.79 3.91
N ARG A 246 -7.37 -15.83 3.97
CA ARG A 246 -6.92 -17.22 4.18
C ARG A 246 -6.04 -17.75 3.05
N HIS A 247 -6.14 -17.20 1.87
CA HIS A 247 -5.26 -17.57 0.76
C HIS A 247 -3.82 -17.12 1.01
N PHE A 248 -3.63 -15.93 1.59
CA PHE A 248 -2.30 -15.42 1.98
C PHE A 248 -1.73 -16.11 3.21
N ALA A 249 -2.57 -16.45 4.19
CA ALA A 249 -2.15 -17.14 5.42
C ALA A 249 -1.73 -18.62 5.17
N LYS A 250 -2.12 -19.23 4.05
CA LYS A 250 -1.77 -20.62 3.71
C LYS A 250 -0.42 -20.77 2.99
N THR A 251 0.28 -19.69 2.68
CA THR A 251 1.63 -19.73 2.11
C THR A 251 2.72 -19.95 3.17
N GLU A 252 2.34 -20.20 4.43
CA GLU A 252 3.23 -20.53 5.56
C GLU A 252 3.28 -22.04 5.89
N GLY A 253 3.01 -22.92 4.90
CA GLY A 253 3.07 -24.38 5.09
C GLY A 253 3.96 -25.07 4.08
#